data_71a50f2dacf56e2ed2df4ebc94e6cdfa
#
_entry.id   71a50f2dacf56e2ed2df4ebc94e6cdfa
#
_cell.length_a   1.000
_cell.length_b   1.000
_cell.length_c   1.000
_cell.angle_alpha   90.00
_cell.angle_beta   90.00
_cell.angle_gamma   90.00
#
_symmetry.space_group_name_H-M   'P 1'
#
loop_
_entity.id
_entity.type
_entity.pdbx_description
1 polymer ?
#
loop_
_entity_poly.entity_id
_entity_poly.type
_entity_poly.pdbx_seq_one_letter_code
_entity_poly.pdbx_strand_id
1 'polypeptide(L)'
;MTAEKAFGRRTFFAAAGLGLGLSLSGCGDRSTRSGASAPPPQASFVLAHAAAPTGLDPSRRTSQETSRVSTQVLEGLVAADRSTGEPSPALAESWVVADDRRSVTFTLREDVTFHDGTEFDAAAVKANFDKWQAQAESPEAWARQCAFATTFRHGSPDPRVSTCYAGVDVADERTVVLRLTRPYTPLLSALTQPAFAMSSPESIRAGTEDQHLVGTGPFRLDSATPESVKLLAHEDYWGELGSVGTLELRVVPDPEVRCAALLTGEVDAYDLVGLDDFAPLAREGIQVLYRDPYAVSYLGLNQRVRAFQDLDVRRAVAAAIDRGSLAKSLYPNGTNVADQFVPARFNVNGDNLQIPGYDPQHAKDLLKKSSYRGERLRFLYPRHTSRMYLQEPERVYAQISAQLTRVGFRLQPVPMDWDEGYLDAVSTPDGDHAFSLLGWSGSFRDPDSFMAPLLSAPQARLGFDDAGLMTAVNRAAGMPQGDARTSAYKTLNDRVSEEMPAVPLSHPVSAVAVSSRVVNYPLSSTGFERFNDLELA
;
A
#
# COMPACT_ATOMS: atom_id res chain seq x y z
N MET A 1 3.75 54.91 -17.96
CA MET A 1 4.84 55.66 -17.28
C MET A 1 5.50 54.63 -16.36
N THR A 2 6.59 54.04 -16.86
CA THR A 2 8.00 54.17 -16.40
C THR A 2 8.24 53.47 -15.07
N ALA A 3 9.21 52.57 -14.85
CA ALA A 3 10.39 52.18 -15.59
C ALA A 3 10.93 50.84 -15.05
N GLU A 4 11.57 50.11 -15.95
CA GLU A 4 12.53 49.04 -15.70
C GLU A 4 13.68 49.43 -14.81
N LYS A 5 14.26 48.49 -14.08
CA LYS A 5 15.72 48.47 -13.85
C LYS A 5 16.23 47.02 -13.71
N ALA A 6 17.00 46.62 -14.69
CA ALA A 6 17.91 45.48 -14.71
C ALA A 6 19.24 45.85 -14.04
N PHE A 7 19.88 44.89 -13.38
CA PHE A 7 21.33 44.86 -13.03
C PHE A 7 21.70 43.39 -12.95
N GLY A 8 22.70 42.79 -13.59
CA GLY A 8 23.95 43.29 -14.12
C GLY A 8 24.98 42.19 -13.77
N ARG A 9 25.44 41.46 -14.80
CA ARG A 9 26.53 40.44 -14.72
C ARG A 9 27.82 41.07 -14.19
N ARG A 10 28.57 40.36 -13.35
CA ARG A 10 30.00 40.57 -13.17
C ARG A 10 30.80 39.28 -13.25
N THR A 11 31.49 39.16 -14.35
CA THR A 11 32.64 38.31 -14.64
C THR A 11 33.83 38.70 -13.78
N PHE A 12 34.60 37.75 -13.25
CA PHE A 12 35.97 38.03 -12.79
C PHE A 12 36.95 36.93 -13.25
N PHE A 13 38.11 37.41 -13.59
CA PHE A 13 39.19 36.94 -14.42
C PHE A 13 40.00 35.75 -13.86
N ALA A 14 40.59 35.05 -14.81
CA ALA A 14 41.64 34.05 -14.67
C ALA A 14 42.99 34.68 -14.25
N ALA A 15 43.80 33.92 -13.55
CA ALA A 15 45.24 34.15 -13.49
C ALA A 15 45.97 32.82 -13.73
N ALA A 16 46.79 32.83 -14.77
CA ALA A 16 47.64 31.73 -15.19
C ALA A 16 48.95 31.73 -14.40
N GLY A 17 49.48 30.57 -14.07
CA GLY A 17 50.82 30.36 -13.55
C GLY A 17 51.47 29.19 -14.26
N LEU A 18 52.44 29.46 -15.13
CA LEU A 18 53.29 28.50 -15.81
C LEU A 18 54.31 27.86 -14.85
N GLY A 19 54.52 26.55 -14.97
CA GLY A 19 55.64 25.82 -14.41
C GLY A 19 56.02 24.65 -15.33
N LEU A 20 57.10 24.80 -16.08
CA LEU A 20 57.74 23.75 -16.89
C LEU A 20 58.44 22.70 -16.01
N GLY A 21 58.44 21.45 -16.47
CA GLY A 21 59.32 20.43 -15.90
C GLY A 21 59.15 19.01 -16.49
N LEU A 22 59.69 18.77 -17.64
CA LEU A 22 60.40 17.53 -18.09
C LEU A 22 59.75 16.14 -18.03
N SER A 23 59.59 15.63 -19.24
CA SER A 23 59.39 14.27 -19.70
C SER A 23 60.27 13.17 -19.06
N LEU A 24 59.66 12.03 -18.80
CA LEU A 24 60.31 10.71 -18.94
C LEU A 24 59.27 9.65 -19.38
N SER A 25 59.60 9.05 -20.49
CA SER A 25 58.86 7.94 -21.14
C SER A 25 58.91 6.69 -20.27
N GLY A 26 57.79 6.02 -20.08
CA GLY A 26 57.71 4.68 -19.54
C GLY A 26 56.50 3.97 -20.14
N CYS A 27 56.77 3.00 -21.03
CA CYS A 27 55.81 2.04 -21.57
C CYS A 27 55.30 1.10 -20.47
N GLY A 28 54.02 0.77 -20.58
CA GLY A 28 53.50 -0.50 -20.04
C GLY A 28 52.68 -0.34 -18.77
N ASP A 29 51.43 -0.41 -18.86
CA ASP A 29 50.59 -1.51 -18.44
C ASP A 29 49.12 -1.12 -18.61
N ARG A 30 48.37 -1.96 -19.29
CA ARG A 30 46.93 -1.93 -19.19
C ARG A 30 46.57 -2.40 -17.78
N SER A 31 46.54 -1.48 -16.81
CA SER A 31 45.90 -1.75 -15.55
C SER A 31 44.38 -1.81 -15.83
N THR A 32 43.86 -3.03 -15.89
CA THR A 32 42.50 -3.36 -15.55
C THR A 32 42.14 -2.50 -14.33
N ARG A 33 41.19 -1.59 -14.49
CA ARG A 33 40.52 -1.00 -13.35
C ARG A 33 39.82 -2.15 -12.65
N SER A 34 40.48 -2.75 -11.66
CA SER A 34 39.83 -3.41 -10.55
C SER A 34 38.91 -2.38 -9.95
N GLY A 35 37.62 -2.52 -10.16
CA GLY A 35 36.62 -1.78 -9.41
C GLY A 35 36.88 -2.11 -7.94
N ALA A 36 37.42 -1.17 -7.17
CA ALA A 36 37.38 -1.26 -5.74
C ALA A 36 35.90 -1.24 -5.38
N SER A 37 35.34 -2.40 -5.00
CA SER A 37 34.03 -2.47 -4.40
C SER A 37 34.04 -1.51 -3.20
N ALA A 38 33.00 -0.68 -3.10
CA ALA A 38 32.81 0.14 -1.92
C ALA A 38 32.85 -0.77 -0.67
N PRO A 39 33.42 -0.30 0.45
CA PRO A 39 33.40 -1.09 1.68
C PRO A 39 31.95 -1.45 2.02
N PRO A 40 31.70 -2.68 2.53
CA PRO A 40 30.35 -3.11 2.84
C PRO A 40 29.68 -2.15 3.83
N PRO A 41 28.38 -1.90 3.71
CA PRO A 41 27.64 -1.01 4.60
C PRO A 41 27.75 -1.50 6.05
N GLN A 42 28.13 -0.64 6.98
CA GLN A 42 28.39 -1.03 8.38
C GLN A 42 27.35 -0.47 9.37
N ALA A 43 26.54 0.51 8.95
CA ALA A 43 25.58 1.17 9.83
C ALA A 43 24.38 0.27 10.14
N SER A 44 23.92 0.32 11.39
CA SER A 44 22.64 -0.30 11.80
C SER A 44 21.55 0.75 11.83
N PHE A 45 20.37 0.36 11.34
CA PHE A 45 19.14 1.16 11.39
C PHE A 45 18.02 0.35 12.03
N VAL A 46 17.32 0.93 12.99
CA VAL A 46 16.21 0.31 13.72
C VAL A 46 14.92 1.09 13.49
N LEU A 47 13.92 0.45 12.87
CA LEU A 47 12.58 1.00 12.70
C LEU A 47 11.60 0.31 13.65
N ALA A 48 10.95 1.06 14.53
CA ALA A 48 9.84 0.54 15.33
C ALA A 48 8.51 0.63 14.57
N HIS A 49 7.73 -0.45 14.62
CA HIS A 49 6.41 -0.52 13.99
C HIS A 49 5.39 -1.27 14.87
N ALA A 50 4.09 -1.18 14.53
CA ALA A 50 3.01 -1.50 15.46
C ALA A 50 2.73 -3.00 15.62
N ALA A 51 3.06 -3.86 14.64
CA ALA A 51 2.68 -5.27 14.68
C ALA A 51 3.72 -6.16 13.98
N ALA A 52 3.79 -7.43 14.37
CA ALA A 52 4.60 -8.42 13.68
C ALA A 52 3.99 -8.83 12.33
N PRO A 53 4.82 -9.26 11.35
CA PRO A 53 4.30 -9.91 10.16
C PRO A 53 3.60 -11.22 10.55
N THR A 54 2.44 -11.50 9.93
CA THR A 54 1.68 -12.75 10.16
C THR A 54 2.23 -13.94 9.38
N GLY A 55 3.32 -13.78 8.69
CA GLY A 55 4.09 -14.66 7.84
C GLY A 55 4.90 -13.80 6.89
N LEU A 56 5.85 -14.38 6.18
CA LEU A 56 6.80 -13.61 5.36
C LEU A 56 6.46 -13.64 3.86
N ASP A 57 5.69 -14.62 3.37
CA ASP A 57 5.31 -14.71 1.95
C ASP A 57 4.26 -13.65 1.58
N PRO A 58 4.64 -12.58 0.85
CA PRO A 58 3.72 -11.49 0.51
C PRO A 58 2.63 -11.92 -0.49
N SER A 59 2.81 -13.01 -1.21
CA SER A 59 1.82 -13.54 -2.14
C SER A 59 0.61 -14.15 -1.41
N ARG A 60 0.80 -14.64 -0.18
CA ARG A 60 -0.22 -15.20 0.71
C ARG A 60 -0.75 -14.19 1.73
N ARG A 61 0.08 -13.26 2.16
CA ARG A 61 -0.18 -12.32 3.25
C ARG A 61 -0.23 -10.90 2.72
N THR A 62 -1.32 -10.21 2.92
CA THR A 62 -1.52 -8.84 2.45
C THR A 62 -1.30 -7.80 3.55
N SER A 63 -0.65 -8.18 4.68
CA SER A 63 -0.37 -7.24 5.76
C SER A 63 0.74 -6.25 5.36
N GLN A 64 0.66 -5.04 5.90
CA GLN A 64 1.68 -4.02 5.68
C GLN A 64 3.04 -4.46 6.25
N GLU A 65 3.02 -5.17 7.37
CA GLU A 65 4.21 -5.67 8.06
C GLU A 65 4.94 -6.72 7.22
N THR A 66 4.22 -7.69 6.64
CA THR A 66 4.78 -8.66 5.69
C THR A 66 5.37 -7.96 4.47
N SER A 67 4.63 -6.99 3.91
CA SER A 67 5.08 -6.23 2.74
C SER A 67 6.34 -5.41 3.04
N ARG A 68 6.45 -4.83 4.23
CA ARG A 68 7.63 -4.06 4.67
C ARG A 68 8.90 -4.92 4.71
N VAL A 69 8.79 -6.14 5.23
CA VAL A 69 9.91 -7.11 5.21
C VAL A 69 10.23 -7.56 3.80
N SER A 70 9.21 -8.03 3.08
CA SER A 70 9.41 -8.63 1.75
C SER A 70 9.95 -7.65 0.72
N THR A 71 9.61 -6.37 0.79
CA THR A 71 10.13 -5.31 -0.09
C THR A 71 11.66 -5.13 0.03
N GLN A 72 12.27 -5.53 1.15
CA GLN A 72 13.72 -5.46 1.33
C GLN A 72 14.43 -6.68 0.75
N VAL A 73 13.76 -7.83 0.74
CA VAL A 73 14.35 -9.15 0.42
C VAL A 73 14.02 -9.60 -0.99
N LEU A 74 12.81 -9.28 -1.46
CA LEU A 74 12.27 -9.69 -2.77
C LEU A 74 12.14 -8.49 -3.71
N GLU A 75 12.25 -8.75 -5.01
CA GLU A 75 12.02 -7.75 -6.05
C GLU A 75 11.06 -8.27 -7.12
N GLY A 76 10.25 -7.37 -7.69
CA GLY A 76 9.34 -7.68 -8.79
C GLY A 76 9.98 -7.48 -10.17
N LEU A 77 9.28 -7.88 -11.23
CA LEU A 77 9.66 -7.55 -12.61
C LEU A 77 9.69 -6.03 -12.81
N VAL A 78 8.75 -5.33 -12.20
CA VAL A 78 8.62 -3.87 -12.21
C VAL A 78 8.57 -3.35 -10.79
N ALA A 79 9.10 -2.16 -10.57
CA ALA A 79 9.01 -1.42 -9.32
C ALA A 79 8.09 -0.21 -9.50
N ALA A 80 7.60 0.35 -8.40
CA ALA A 80 6.99 1.67 -8.41
C ALA A 80 8.09 2.73 -8.35
N ASP A 81 8.09 3.68 -9.30
CA ASP A 81 8.93 4.87 -9.22
C ASP A 81 8.62 5.64 -7.93
N ARG A 82 9.64 6.08 -7.21
CA ARG A 82 9.48 6.67 -5.88
C ARG A 82 8.73 7.99 -5.89
N SER A 83 8.96 8.79 -6.91
CA SER A 83 8.41 10.14 -7.02
C SER A 83 7.00 10.13 -7.60
N THR A 84 6.78 9.30 -8.61
CA THR A 84 5.53 9.27 -9.37
C THR A 84 4.62 8.10 -8.98
N GLY A 85 5.18 6.97 -8.51
CA GLY A 85 4.50 5.71 -8.28
C GLY A 85 4.16 4.94 -9.56
N GLU A 86 4.59 5.43 -10.74
CA GLU A 86 4.41 4.75 -12.02
C GLU A 86 5.32 3.52 -12.12
N PRO A 87 4.97 2.51 -12.94
CA PRO A 87 5.83 1.36 -13.18
C PRO A 87 7.19 1.76 -13.74
N SER A 88 8.26 1.26 -13.14
CA SER A 88 9.65 1.48 -13.54
C SER A 88 10.41 0.16 -13.63
N PRO A 89 11.50 0.06 -14.42
CA PRO A 89 12.33 -1.14 -14.52
C PRO A 89 12.85 -1.62 -13.17
N ALA A 90 12.78 -2.95 -12.95
CA ALA A 90 13.40 -3.62 -11.82
C ALA A 90 14.08 -4.91 -12.31
N LEU A 91 13.63 -6.12 -11.99
CA LEU A 91 14.17 -7.35 -12.55
C LEU A 91 13.93 -7.50 -14.06
N ALA A 92 12.91 -6.84 -14.61
CA ALA A 92 12.82 -6.59 -16.05
C ALA A 92 13.46 -5.22 -16.37
N GLU A 93 14.40 -5.18 -17.31
CA GLU A 93 15.02 -3.95 -17.79
C GLU A 93 14.09 -3.17 -18.74
N SER A 94 13.17 -3.88 -19.42
CA SER A 94 12.19 -3.29 -20.33
C SER A 94 10.99 -4.20 -20.54
N TRP A 95 9.91 -3.63 -21.11
CA TRP A 95 8.73 -4.40 -21.51
C TRP A 95 8.02 -3.78 -22.71
N VAL A 96 7.26 -4.60 -23.43
CA VAL A 96 6.40 -4.21 -24.53
C VAL A 96 4.99 -4.74 -24.30
N VAL A 97 4.01 -3.84 -24.28
CA VAL A 97 2.58 -4.20 -24.22
C VAL A 97 2.09 -4.38 -25.67
N ALA A 98 1.47 -5.52 -25.97
CA ALA A 98 0.90 -5.77 -27.28
C ALA A 98 -0.27 -4.81 -27.61
N ASP A 99 -0.55 -4.55 -28.89
CA ASP A 99 -1.60 -3.62 -29.34
C ASP A 99 -3.00 -4.01 -28.83
N ASP A 100 -3.28 -5.31 -28.72
CA ASP A 100 -4.54 -5.84 -28.17
C ASP A 100 -4.59 -5.80 -26.63
N ARG A 101 -3.49 -5.43 -25.97
CA ARG A 101 -3.30 -5.35 -24.51
C ARG A 101 -3.59 -6.66 -23.78
N ARG A 102 -3.41 -7.79 -24.46
CA ARG A 102 -3.58 -9.15 -23.91
C ARG A 102 -2.26 -9.85 -23.64
N SER A 103 -1.15 -9.22 -23.93
CA SER A 103 0.15 -9.73 -23.51
C SER A 103 1.12 -8.60 -23.22
N VAL A 104 2.08 -8.90 -22.34
CA VAL A 104 3.24 -8.06 -22.07
C VAL A 104 4.48 -8.94 -22.17
N THR A 105 5.40 -8.54 -23.03
CA THR A 105 6.72 -9.17 -23.16
C THR A 105 7.70 -8.42 -22.29
N PHE A 106 8.34 -9.10 -21.37
CA PHE A 106 9.40 -8.57 -20.51
C PHE A 106 10.76 -9.08 -20.96
N THR A 107 11.76 -8.19 -21.02
CA THR A 107 13.16 -8.51 -21.15
C THR A 107 13.80 -8.46 -19.77
N LEU A 108 14.38 -9.56 -19.31
CA LEU A 108 14.95 -9.71 -17.98
C LEU A 108 16.39 -9.19 -17.93
N ARG A 109 16.83 -8.74 -16.75
CA ARG A 109 18.23 -8.37 -16.49
C ARG A 109 19.13 -9.58 -16.58
N GLU A 110 20.38 -9.33 -16.95
CA GLU A 110 21.50 -10.27 -16.85
C GLU A 110 22.16 -10.17 -15.46
N ASP A 111 22.91 -11.18 -15.11
CA ASP A 111 23.79 -11.20 -13.93
C ASP A 111 23.08 -10.95 -12.59
N VAL A 112 21.81 -11.35 -12.47
CA VAL A 112 21.05 -11.30 -11.21
C VAL A 112 21.01 -12.70 -10.60
N THR A 113 21.35 -12.80 -9.32
CA THR A 113 21.26 -14.03 -8.54
C THR A 113 20.37 -13.87 -7.33
N PHE A 114 19.69 -14.92 -6.93
CA PHE A 114 19.01 -14.98 -5.65
C PHE A 114 20.03 -15.13 -4.49
N HIS A 115 19.60 -14.84 -3.28
CA HIS A 115 20.44 -14.92 -2.07
C HIS A 115 21.01 -16.32 -1.80
N ASP A 116 20.43 -17.36 -2.39
CA ASP A 116 20.93 -18.75 -2.33
C ASP A 116 21.90 -19.12 -3.46
N GLY A 117 22.23 -18.15 -4.32
CA GLY A 117 23.12 -18.33 -5.47
C GLY A 117 22.46 -18.88 -6.72
N THR A 118 21.14 -19.13 -6.70
CA THR A 118 20.38 -19.51 -7.90
C THR A 118 20.32 -18.33 -8.88
N GLU A 119 20.44 -18.56 -10.18
CA GLU A 119 20.30 -17.53 -11.20
C GLU A 119 18.84 -17.10 -11.35
N PHE A 120 18.64 -15.79 -11.58
CA PHE A 120 17.34 -15.24 -11.94
C PHE A 120 17.19 -15.26 -13.47
N ASP A 121 16.26 -16.08 -13.95
CA ASP A 121 15.99 -16.29 -15.37
C ASP A 121 14.47 -16.34 -15.66
N ALA A 122 14.10 -16.58 -16.90
CA ALA A 122 12.73 -16.73 -17.34
C ALA A 122 12.00 -17.94 -16.71
N ALA A 123 12.72 -19.00 -16.35
CA ALA A 123 12.16 -20.16 -15.66
C ALA A 123 11.81 -19.82 -14.20
N ALA A 124 12.63 -19.01 -13.53
CA ALA A 124 12.34 -18.51 -12.20
C ALA A 124 11.08 -17.61 -12.19
N VAL A 125 10.92 -16.75 -13.19
CA VAL A 125 9.69 -15.93 -13.36
C VAL A 125 8.48 -16.85 -13.50
N LYS A 126 8.54 -17.82 -14.41
CA LYS A 126 7.43 -18.76 -14.63
C LYS A 126 7.10 -19.53 -13.34
N ALA A 127 8.07 -20.00 -12.59
CA ALA A 127 7.87 -20.75 -11.34
C ALA A 127 7.09 -19.90 -10.31
N ASN A 128 7.39 -18.61 -10.20
CA ASN A 128 6.66 -17.69 -9.32
C ASN A 128 5.19 -17.50 -9.76
N PHE A 129 4.93 -17.27 -11.05
CA PHE A 129 3.57 -17.14 -11.55
C PHE A 129 2.76 -18.43 -11.40
N ASP A 130 3.37 -19.60 -11.66
CA ASP A 130 2.74 -20.93 -11.47
C ASP A 130 2.38 -21.14 -9.98
N LYS A 131 3.28 -20.77 -9.06
CA LYS A 131 3.02 -20.78 -7.60
C LYS A 131 1.82 -19.90 -7.24
N TRP A 132 1.80 -18.66 -7.69
CA TRP A 132 0.72 -17.71 -7.35
C TRP A 132 -0.62 -18.16 -7.90
N GLN A 133 -0.63 -18.73 -9.10
CA GLN A 133 -1.84 -19.33 -9.66
C GLN A 133 -2.33 -20.50 -8.81
N ALA A 134 -1.46 -21.43 -8.46
CA ALA A 134 -1.80 -22.58 -7.61
C ALA A 134 -2.32 -22.15 -6.23
N GLN A 135 -1.74 -21.11 -5.64
CA GLN A 135 -2.22 -20.51 -4.39
C GLN A 135 -3.64 -19.94 -4.54
N ALA A 136 -3.95 -19.22 -5.63
CA ALA A 136 -5.26 -18.64 -5.89
C ALA A 136 -6.34 -19.70 -6.15
N GLU A 137 -5.95 -20.89 -6.62
CA GLU A 137 -6.83 -22.05 -6.85
C GLU A 137 -7.03 -22.91 -5.58
N SER A 138 -6.33 -22.63 -4.49
CA SER A 138 -6.51 -23.35 -3.23
C SER A 138 -7.94 -23.22 -2.69
N PRO A 139 -8.50 -24.31 -2.09
CA PRO A 139 -9.81 -24.28 -1.47
C PRO A 139 -9.89 -23.44 -0.19
N GLU A 140 -8.75 -23.05 0.36
CA GLU A 140 -8.69 -22.27 1.60
C GLU A 140 -9.26 -20.85 1.42
N ALA A 141 -9.84 -20.30 2.49
CA ALA A 141 -10.52 -19.01 2.43
C ALA A 141 -9.61 -17.85 2.02
N TRP A 142 -8.35 -17.85 2.49
CA TRP A 142 -7.35 -16.82 2.16
C TRP A 142 -7.01 -16.75 0.67
N ALA A 143 -7.09 -17.88 -0.06
CA ALA A 143 -6.75 -17.94 -1.48
C ALA A 143 -7.59 -16.99 -2.34
N ARG A 144 -8.85 -16.74 -1.94
CA ARG A 144 -9.73 -15.79 -2.62
C ARG A 144 -9.34 -14.34 -2.41
N GLN A 145 -8.53 -14.05 -1.40
CA GLN A 145 -8.11 -12.72 -1.00
C GLN A 145 -6.64 -12.45 -1.30
N CYS A 146 -5.88 -13.46 -1.77
CA CYS A 146 -4.49 -13.25 -2.16
C CYS A 146 -4.38 -12.26 -3.32
N ALA A 147 -3.23 -11.59 -3.44
CA ALA A 147 -3.03 -10.55 -4.43
C ALA A 147 -3.23 -11.05 -5.88
N PHE A 148 -2.77 -12.26 -6.20
CA PHE A 148 -2.96 -12.85 -7.52
C PHE A 148 -4.45 -13.03 -7.86
N ALA A 149 -5.21 -13.62 -6.93
CA ALA A 149 -6.64 -13.81 -7.12
C ALA A 149 -7.39 -12.49 -7.28
N THR A 150 -7.07 -11.48 -6.48
CA THR A 150 -7.74 -10.17 -6.56
C THR A 150 -7.34 -9.38 -7.80
N THR A 151 -6.09 -9.49 -8.25
CA THR A 151 -5.59 -8.81 -9.45
C THR A 151 -6.12 -9.43 -10.72
N PHE A 152 -6.12 -10.76 -10.84
CA PHE A 152 -6.45 -11.44 -12.10
C PHE A 152 -7.90 -11.95 -12.19
N ARG A 153 -8.68 -11.90 -11.11
CA ARG A 153 -10.08 -12.37 -11.09
C ARG A 153 -11.08 -11.35 -11.65
N HIS A 154 -10.66 -10.22 -12.11
CA HIS A 154 -11.54 -9.17 -12.61
C HIS A 154 -12.58 -9.69 -13.61
N GLY A 155 -13.86 -9.46 -13.33
CA GLY A 155 -14.95 -9.59 -14.28
C GLY A 155 -15.83 -10.83 -14.14
N SER A 156 -15.73 -11.62 -13.06
CA SER A 156 -16.73 -12.63 -12.77
C SER A 156 -17.15 -12.64 -11.31
N PRO A 157 -18.45 -12.52 -11.01
CA PRO A 157 -18.98 -12.77 -9.67
C PRO A 157 -18.88 -14.26 -9.27
N ASP A 158 -18.70 -15.17 -10.24
CA ASP A 158 -18.50 -16.59 -9.96
C ASP A 158 -17.00 -16.86 -9.73
N PRO A 159 -16.58 -17.28 -8.51
CA PRO A 159 -15.20 -17.62 -8.22
C PRO A 159 -14.66 -18.79 -9.06
N ARG A 160 -15.54 -19.50 -9.78
CA ARG A 160 -15.19 -20.60 -10.69
C ARG A 160 -14.98 -20.13 -12.13
N VAL A 161 -15.27 -18.88 -12.46
CA VAL A 161 -15.22 -18.36 -13.83
C VAL A 161 -14.10 -17.36 -14.01
N SER A 162 -13.19 -17.77 -14.86
CA SER A 162 -12.16 -17.02 -15.60
C SER A 162 -11.43 -15.87 -14.91
N THR A 163 -10.29 -16.20 -14.38
CA THR A 163 -9.17 -15.24 -14.26
C THR A 163 -8.88 -14.58 -15.62
N CYS A 164 -8.46 -13.33 -15.64
CA CYS A 164 -7.91 -12.72 -16.85
C CYS A 164 -6.47 -13.20 -17.15
N TYR A 165 -5.83 -13.90 -16.23
CA TYR A 165 -4.53 -14.55 -16.44
C TYR A 165 -4.66 -15.75 -17.38
N ALA A 166 -3.78 -15.82 -18.37
CA ALA A 166 -3.75 -16.91 -19.34
C ALA A 166 -2.43 -17.69 -19.33
N GLY A 167 -1.45 -17.27 -18.52
CA GLY A 167 -0.18 -17.96 -18.36
C GLY A 167 1.04 -17.07 -18.61
N VAL A 168 2.21 -17.63 -18.36
CA VAL A 168 3.52 -17.07 -18.71
C VAL A 168 4.22 -18.04 -19.64
N ASP A 169 4.57 -17.56 -20.84
CA ASP A 169 5.41 -18.30 -21.80
C ASP A 169 6.87 -17.86 -21.63
N VAL A 170 7.76 -18.81 -21.61
CA VAL A 170 9.22 -18.62 -21.68
C VAL A 170 9.62 -18.67 -23.16
N ALA A 171 10.04 -17.53 -23.71
CA ALA A 171 10.50 -17.44 -25.09
C ALA A 171 11.97 -17.83 -25.22
N ASP A 172 12.79 -17.38 -24.26
CA ASP A 172 14.21 -17.73 -24.08
C ASP A 172 14.60 -17.49 -22.61
N GLU A 173 15.88 -17.61 -22.26
CA GLU A 173 16.38 -17.48 -20.88
C GLU A 173 16.10 -16.09 -20.25
N ARG A 174 15.91 -15.04 -21.10
CA ARG A 174 15.74 -13.64 -20.69
C ARG A 174 14.42 -13.03 -21.11
N THR A 175 13.59 -13.77 -21.83
CA THR A 175 12.34 -13.22 -22.39
C THR A 175 11.15 -14.02 -21.90
N VAL A 176 10.24 -13.35 -21.22
CA VAL A 176 8.96 -13.93 -20.81
C VAL A 176 7.78 -13.13 -21.37
N VAL A 177 6.70 -13.85 -21.71
CA VAL A 177 5.47 -13.25 -22.21
C VAL A 177 4.33 -13.59 -21.24
N LEU A 178 3.88 -12.58 -20.50
CA LEU A 178 2.68 -12.68 -19.66
C LEU A 178 1.44 -12.51 -20.54
N ARG A 179 0.55 -13.50 -20.52
CA ARG A 179 -0.67 -13.51 -21.34
C ARG A 179 -1.92 -13.31 -20.52
N LEU A 180 -2.87 -12.60 -21.11
CA LEU A 180 -4.20 -12.34 -20.55
C LEU A 180 -5.30 -12.82 -21.51
N THR A 181 -6.42 -13.28 -20.96
CA THR A 181 -7.63 -13.61 -21.72
C THR A 181 -8.41 -12.37 -22.18
N ARG A 182 -8.21 -11.23 -21.49
CA ARG A 182 -8.79 -9.91 -21.79
C ARG A 182 -7.87 -8.80 -21.28
N PRO A 183 -7.98 -7.57 -21.82
CA PRO A 183 -7.18 -6.45 -21.35
C PRO A 183 -7.41 -6.15 -19.86
N TYR A 184 -6.32 -5.89 -19.14
CA TYR A 184 -6.30 -5.37 -17.78
C TYR A 184 -5.29 -4.22 -17.74
N THR A 185 -5.79 -3.00 -17.85
CA THR A 185 -4.95 -1.79 -18.00
C THR A 185 -4.05 -1.51 -16.79
N PRO A 186 -4.47 -1.78 -15.53
CA PRO A 186 -3.61 -1.59 -14.37
C PRO A 186 -2.48 -2.63 -14.22
N LEU A 187 -2.33 -3.59 -15.12
CA LEU A 187 -1.43 -4.75 -14.95
C LEU A 187 -0.03 -4.37 -14.47
N LEU A 188 0.65 -3.47 -15.19
CA LEU A 188 2.01 -3.08 -14.83
C LEU A 188 2.07 -2.41 -13.45
N SER A 189 1.13 -1.52 -13.15
CA SER A 189 1.02 -0.92 -11.81
C SER A 189 0.70 -1.96 -10.74
N ALA A 190 -0.16 -2.93 -11.05
CA ALA A 190 -0.48 -4.01 -10.11
C ALA A 190 0.72 -4.92 -9.83
N LEU A 191 1.59 -5.16 -10.83
CA LEU A 191 2.81 -5.95 -10.66
C LEU A 191 3.90 -5.24 -9.83
N THR A 192 3.74 -3.96 -9.49
CA THR A 192 4.66 -3.27 -8.55
C THR A 192 4.42 -3.65 -7.09
N GLN A 193 3.33 -4.36 -6.78
CA GLN A 193 3.02 -4.77 -5.42
C GLN A 193 4.04 -5.79 -4.89
N PRO A 194 4.39 -5.74 -3.60
CA PRO A 194 5.29 -6.73 -2.98
C PRO A 194 4.84 -8.18 -3.19
N ALA A 195 3.53 -8.41 -3.33
CA ALA A 195 2.94 -9.72 -3.57
C ALA A 195 3.35 -10.37 -4.91
N PHE A 196 3.86 -9.58 -5.87
CA PHE A 196 4.39 -10.05 -7.15
C PHE A 196 5.92 -9.98 -7.22
N ALA A 197 6.56 -9.95 -6.07
CA ALA A 197 8.02 -10.05 -5.98
C ALA A 197 8.48 -11.52 -6.03
N MET A 198 9.64 -11.75 -6.65
CA MET A 198 10.14 -13.08 -7.01
C MET A 198 10.86 -13.76 -5.84
N SER A 199 10.42 -14.96 -5.51
CA SER A 199 11.13 -15.88 -4.62
C SER A 199 12.03 -16.83 -5.41
N SER A 200 13.12 -17.29 -4.80
CA SER A 200 13.98 -18.32 -5.40
C SER A 200 13.17 -19.59 -5.76
N PRO A 201 13.41 -20.20 -6.93
CA PRO A 201 12.81 -21.48 -7.30
C PRO A 201 13.11 -22.62 -6.30
N GLU A 202 14.27 -22.58 -5.64
CA GLU A 202 14.62 -23.54 -4.57
C GLU A 202 13.69 -23.35 -3.35
N SER A 203 13.50 -22.10 -2.91
CA SER A 203 12.61 -21.76 -1.80
C SER A 203 11.16 -22.17 -2.10
N ILE A 204 10.68 -21.92 -3.33
CA ILE A 204 9.36 -22.34 -3.79
C ILE A 204 9.19 -23.86 -3.72
N ARG A 205 10.17 -24.62 -4.22
CA ARG A 205 10.13 -26.10 -4.18
C ARG A 205 10.17 -26.65 -2.75
N ALA A 206 10.89 -25.97 -1.84
CA ALA A 206 10.95 -26.33 -0.43
C ALA A 206 9.70 -25.89 0.36
N GLY A 207 8.90 -24.93 -0.15
CA GLY A 207 7.71 -24.39 0.53
C GLY A 207 8.05 -23.62 1.80
N THR A 208 9.18 -22.91 1.83
CA THR A 208 9.73 -22.26 3.04
C THR A 208 9.49 -20.76 3.09
N GLU A 209 8.90 -20.15 2.07
CA GLU A 209 8.84 -18.70 1.88
C GLU A 209 8.09 -17.97 3.01
N ASP A 210 7.15 -18.65 3.68
CA ASP A 210 6.40 -18.04 4.79
C ASP A 210 7.22 -17.92 6.10
N GLN A 211 8.37 -18.61 6.17
CA GLN A 211 9.28 -18.59 7.31
C GLN A 211 10.69 -18.09 6.94
N HIS A 212 11.11 -18.29 5.70
CA HIS A 212 12.45 -17.94 5.24
C HIS A 212 12.39 -17.40 3.81
N LEU A 213 12.44 -16.08 3.67
CA LEU A 213 12.46 -15.42 2.36
C LEU A 213 13.84 -15.51 1.72
N VAL A 214 13.85 -15.91 0.44
CA VAL A 214 15.03 -15.91 -0.43
C VAL A 214 14.67 -15.18 -1.72
N GLY A 215 15.25 -14.03 -1.95
CA GLY A 215 14.99 -13.16 -3.10
C GLY A 215 16.26 -12.64 -3.73
N THR A 216 16.12 -11.58 -4.52
CA THR A 216 17.21 -10.89 -5.23
C THR A 216 17.51 -9.53 -4.64
N GLY A 217 16.81 -9.13 -3.56
CA GLY A 217 16.81 -7.79 -3.03
C GLY A 217 18.09 -7.38 -2.30
N PRO A 218 18.17 -6.09 -1.89
CA PRO A 218 19.37 -5.52 -1.27
C PRO A 218 19.66 -6.05 0.14
N PHE A 219 18.71 -6.73 0.77
CA PHE A 219 18.87 -7.31 2.09
C PHE A 219 18.50 -8.80 2.09
N ARG A 220 19.23 -9.60 2.89
CA ARG A 220 18.93 -11.01 3.20
C ARG A 220 18.26 -11.11 4.56
N LEU A 221 17.34 -12.05 4.71
CA LEU A 221 16.78 -12.39 6.02
C LEU A 221 17.85 -13.05 6.89
N ASP A 222 18.10 -12.48 8.08
CA ASP A 222 18.95 -13.04 9.13
C ASP A 222 18.10 -13.82 10.14
N SER A 223 17.10 -13.14 10.71
CA SER A 223 16.21 -13.74 11.70
C SER A 223 14.84 -13.08 11.72
N ALA A 224 13.81 -13.84 12.08
CA ALA A 224 12.46 -13.35 12.29
C ALA A 224 11.89 -13.96 13.58
N THR A 225 11.47 -13.09 14.50
CA THR A 225 10.81 -13.43 15.76
C THR A 225 9.52 -12.60 15.89
N PRO A 226 8.64 -12.90 16.85
CA PRO A 226 7.48 -12.05 17.13
C PRO A 226 7.85 -10.60 17.52
N GLU A 227 9.06 -10.39 18.06
CA GLU A 227 9.53 -9.09 18.56
C GLU A 227 10.31 -8.28 17.53
N SER A 228 10.97 -8.96 16.57
CA SER A 228 11.74 -8.26 15.53
C SER A 228 12.07 -9.13 14.31
N VAL A 229 12.25 -8.46 13.18
CA VAL A 229 12.87 -9.04 11.98
C VAL A 229 14.19 -8.33 11.72
N LYS A 230 15.28 -9.10 11.57
CA LYS A 230 16.61 -8.59 11.23
C LYS A 230 17.00 -8.99 9.82
N LEU A 231 17.53 -8.03 9.11
CA LEU A 231 17.97 -8.16 7.74
C LEU A 231 19.41 -7.65 7.63
N LEU A 232 20.21 -8.33 6.83
CA LEU A 232 21.61 -7.96 6.54
C LEU A 232 21.75 -7.54 5.09
N ALA A 233 22.54 -6.50 4.82
CA ALA A 233 22.84 -6.09 3.46
C ALA A 233 23.41 -7.26 2.65
N HIS A 234 22.96 -7.40 1.41
CA HIS A 234 23.45 -8.40 0.48
C HIS A 234 24.63 -7.82 -0.33
N GLU A 235 25.84 -8.20 0.01
CA GLU A 235 27.07 -7.62 -0.57
C GLU A 235 27.17 -7.81 -2.09
N ASP A 236 26.61 -8.91 -2.61
CA ASP A 236 26.58 -9.25 -4.05
C ASP A 236 25.31 -8.73 -4.74
N TYR A 237 24.62 -7.74 -4.15
CA TYR A 237 23.42 -7.16 -4.75
C TYR A 237 23.71 -6.53 -6.11
N TRP A 238 22.90 -6.85 -7.11
CA TRP A 238 23.05 -6.38 -8.49
C TRP A 238 22.86 -4.85 -8.67
N GLY A 239 22.18 -4.20 -7.72
CA GLY A 239 21.92 -2.75 -7.71
C GLY A 239 22.85 -1.99 -6.76
N GLU A 240 22.44 -0.79 -6.39
CA GLU A 240 23.21 0.04 -5.46
C GLU A 240 22.83 -0.27 -4.01
N LEU A 241 23.82 -0.43 -3.16
CA LEU A 241 23.67 -0.53 -1.71
C LEU A 241 23.85 0.84 -1.07
N GLY A 242 22.97 1.20 -0.14
CA GLY A 242 23.11 2.38 0.70
C GLY A 242 24.10 2.18 1.86
N SER A 243 23.99 3.02 2.90
CA SER A 243 24.87 2.98 4.08
C SER A 243 24.49 1.92 5.14
N VAL A 244 23.31 1.31 5.01
CA VAL A 244 22.74 0.42 6.02
C VAL A 244 23.22 -1.03 5.81
N GLY A 245 24.01 -1.54 6.76
CA GLY A 245 24.46 -2.94 6.76
C GLY A 245 23.53 -3.88 7.52
N THR A 246 22.86 -3.36 8.55
CA THR A 246 21.88 -4.12 9.33
C THR A 246 20.60 -3.31 9.48
N LEU A 247 19.49 -3.88 9.07
CA LEU A 247 18.14 -3.33 9.25
C LEU A 247 17.39 -4.17 10.27
N GLU A 248 16.92 -3.55 11.36
CA GLU A 248 16.04 -4.18 12.33
C GLU A 248 14.64 -3.55 12.25
N LEU A 249 13.64 -4.37 11.99
CA LEU A 249 12.23 -4.02 12.07
C LEU A 249 11.70 -4.50 13.43
N ARG A 250 11.61 -3.60 14.40
CA ARG A 250 11.25 -3.91 15.79
C ARG A 250 9.76 -3.73 16.04
N VAL A 251 9.14 -4.74 16.63
CA VAL A 251 7.71 -4.72 16.97
C VAL A 251 7.51 -4.01 18.32
N VAL A 252 6.82 -2.88 18.31
CA VAL A 252 6.47 -2.10 19.49
C VAL A 252 5.00 -1.67 19.33
N PRO A 253 4.02 -2.46 19.81
CA PRO A 253 2.60 -2.22 19.59
C PRO A 253 2.08 -0.90 20.15
N ASP A 254 2.57 -0.52 21.34
CA ASP A 254 2.14 0.68 22.05
C ASP A 254 2.74 1.94 21.41
N PRO A 255 1.93 2.91 20.95
CA PRO A 255 2.42 4.13 20.32
C PRO A 255 3.24 5.03 21.25
N GLU A 256 2.89 5.11 22.55
CA GLU A 256 3.63 5.91 23.53
C GLU A 256 5.04 5.32 23.75
N VAL A 257 5.15 3.98 23.78
CA VAL A 257 6.43 3.29 23.89
C VAL A 257 7.28 3.49 22.62
N ARG A 258 6.67 3.50 21.42
CA ARG A 258 7.39 3.81 20.17
C ARG A 258 7.99 5.23 20.20
N CYS A 259 7.19 6.21 20.62
CA CYS A 259 7.66 7.59 20.75
C CYS A 259 8.81 7.70 21.76
N ALA A 260 8.65 7.08 22.94
CA ALA A 260 9.69 7.08 23.96
C ALA A 260 10.99 6.42 23.49
N ALA A 261 10.91 5.29 22.77
CA ALA A 261 12.08 4.58 22.22
C ALA A 261 12.87 5.44 21.21
N LEU A 262 12.20 6.26 20.39
CA LEU A 262 12.88 7.22 19.52
C LEU A 262 13.55 8.34 20.33
N LEU A 263 12.86 8.90 21.32
CA LEU A 263 13.38 9.98 22.15
C LEU A 263 14.58 9.56 23.01
N THR A 264 14.64 8.28 23.40
CA THR A 264 15.79 7.70 24.14
C THR A 264 16.92 7.21 23.24
N GLY A 265 16.71 7.18 21.92
CA GLY A 265 17.69 6.69 20.94
C GLY A 265 17.78 5.17 20.85
N GLU A 266 16.80 4.44 21.36
CA GLU A 266 16.71 2.99 21.24
C GLU A 266 16.31 2.54 19.83
N VAL A 267 15.64 3.43 19.06
CA VAL A 267 15.30 3.23 17.66
C VAL A 267 15.66 4.49 16.86
N ASP A 268 15.90 4.34 15.56
CA ASP A 268 16.25 5.43 14.66
C ASP A 268 15.02 6.08 14.02
N ALA A 269 13.92 5.31 13.93
CA ALA A 269 12.64 5.80 13.42
C ALA A 269 11.47 4.99 13.98
N TYR A 270 10.27 5.58 13.94
CA TYR A 270 9.05 4.81 14.14
C TYR A 270 7.92 5.27 13.21
N ASP A 271 7.07 4.31 12.83
CA ASP A 271 5.94 4.50 11.93
C ASP A 271 4.63 4.76 12.67
N LEU A 272 3.68 5.40 11.97
CA LEU A 272 2.34 5.73 12.46
C LEU A 272 2.38 6.65 13.70
N VAL A 273 3.03 7.81 13.55
CA VAL A 273 3.10 8.87 14.56
C VAL A 273 1.69 9.35 14.92
N GLY A 274 1.31 9.20 16.18
CA GLY A 274 0.02 9.65 16.71
C GLY A 274 -0.03 11.16 16.92
N LEU A 275 -1.24 11.74 17.05
CA LEU A 275 -1.40 13.18 17.29
C LEU A 275 -0.74 13.63 18.59
N ASP A 276 -0.82 12.81 19.63
CA ASP A 276 -0.27 13.14 20.96
C ASP A 276 1.26 13.15 20.97
N ASP A 277 1.92 12.53 19.98
CA ASP A 277 3.38 12.46 19.85
C ASP A 277 4.00 13.74 19.27
N PHE A 278 3.25 14.55 18.50
CA PHE A 278 3.82 15.71 17.80
C PHE A 278 4.43 16.75 18.75
N ALA A 279 3.81 16.97 19.91
CA ALA A 279 4.31 17.96 20.85
C ALA A 279 5.62 17.54 21.54
N PRO A 280 5.79 16.30 22.05
CA PRO A 280 7.09 15.84 22.56
C PRO A 280 8.17 15.79 21.47
N LEU A 281 7.87 15.27 20.26
CA LEU A 281 8.83 15.21 19.17
C LEU A 281 9.32 16.60 18.76
N ALA A 282 8.43 17.58 18.65
CA ALA A 282 8.80 18.96 18.30
C ALA A 282 9.69 19.64 19.35
N ARG A 283 9.49 19.35 20.65
CA ARG A 283 10.34 19.88 21.73
C ARG A 283 11.79 19.39 21.64
N GLU A 284 11.97 18.15 21.22
CA GLU A 284 13.28 17.52 21.05
C GLU A 284 13.86 17.73 19.64
N GLY A 285 13.18 18.48 18.77
CA GLY A 285 13.65 18.78 17.42
C GLY A 285 13.66 17.55 16.49
N ILE A 286 12.87 16.53 16.81
CA ILE A 286 12.74 15.33 15.99
C ILE A 286 11.97 15.66 14.72
N GLN A 287 12.47 15.19 13.58
CA GLN A 287 11.82 15.36 12.28
C GLN A 287 10.65 14.38 12.12
N VAL A 288 9.51 14.91 11.68
CA VAL A 288 8.33 14.11 11.33
C VAL A 288 8.06 14.28 9.85
N LEU A 289 8.08 13.16 9.13
CA LEU A 289 7.86 13.07 7.69
C LEU A 289 6.44 12.60 7.42
N TYR A 290 5.74 13.29 6.53
CA TYR A 290 4.34 12.99 6.19
C TYR A 290 4.25 12.24 4.86
N ARG A 291 3.51 11.13 4.85
CA ARG A 291 3.11 10.45 3.61
C ARG A 291 1.85 11.09 3.06
N ASP A 292 1.83 11.32 1.75
CA ASP A 292 0.61 11.74 1.07
C ASP A 292 -0.55 10.75 1.32
N PRO A 293 -1.80 11.23 1.39
CA PRO A 293 -2.97 10.36 1.56
C PRO A 293 -3.06 9.29 0.47
N TYR A 294 -2.90 8.04 0.86
CA TYR A 294 -2.99 6.86 -0.02
C TYR A 294 -3.88 5.78 0.59
N ALA A 295 -4.79 6.20 1.42
CA ALA A 295 -5.72 5.33 2.13
C ALA A 295 -7.10 6.00 2.21
N VAL A 296 -8.12 5.20 2.48
CA VAL A 296 -9.45 5.65 2.86
C VAL A 296 -9.87 4.94 4.14
N SER A 297 -10.30 5.71 5.15
CA SER A 297 -11.03 5.20 6.30
C SER A 297 -12.52 5.20 5.99
N TYR A 298 -13.25 4.17 6.36
CA TYR A 298 -14.69 4.11 6.13
C TYR A 298 -15.43 3.36 7.25
N LEU A 299 -16.70 3.70 7.41
CA LEU A 299 -17.66 2.95 8.20
C LEU A 299 -18.44 2.02 7.27
N GLY A 300 -18.21 0.72 7.38
CA GLY A 300 -18.93 -0.31 6.62
C GLY A 300 -20.37 -0.45 7.11
N LEU A 301 -21.30 -0.57 6.17
CA LEU A 301 -22.74 -0.74 6.41
C LEU A 301 -23.16 -2.10 5.83
N ASN A 302 -23.34 -3.09 6.70
CA ASN A 302 -23.71 -4.44 6.25
C ASN A 302 -25.17 -4.47 5.75
N GLN A 303 -25.36 -4.44 4.44
CA GLN A 303 -26.69 -4.39 3.80
C GLN A 303 -27.49 -5.71 3.90
N ARG A 304 -26.93 -6.78 4.48
CA ARG A 304 -27.71 -7.96 4.89
C ARG A 304 -28.56 -7.66 6.12
N VAL A 305 -28.13 -6.71 6.95
CA VAL A 305 -28.91 -6.23 8.08
C VAL A 305 -30.11 -5.43 7.54
N ARG A 306 -31.32 -5.80 7.93
CA ARG A 306 -32.57 -5.20 7.42
C ARG A 306 -32.59 -3.67 7.46
N ALA A 307 -32.06 -3.05 8.51
CA ALA A 307 -32.00 -1.61 8.62
C ALA A 307 -31.22 -0.97 7.45
N PHE A 308 -30.12 -1.58 7.02
CA PHE A 308 -29.26 -1.04 5.95
C PHE A 308 -29.67 -1.42 4.53
N GLN A 309 -30.72 -2.20 4.36
CA GLN A 309 -31.39 -2.34 3.05
C GLN A 309 -32.08 -1.03 2.64
N ASP A 310 -32.47 -0.21 3.63
CA ASP A 310 -33.08 1.10 3.42
C ASP A 310 -32.01 2.19 3.22
N LEU A 311 -32.00 2.83 2.05
CA LEU A 311 -31.07 3.89 1.70
C LEU A 311 -31.19 5.10 2.63
N ASP A 312 -32.40 5.43 3.11
CA ASP A 312 -32.60 6.55 4.04
C ASP A 312 -31.91 6.29 5.39
N VAL A 313 -31.81 5.03 5.84
CA VAL A 313 -31.01 4.67 7.03
C VAL A 313 -29.53 4.89 6.78
N ARG A 314 -29.01 4.47 5.60
CA ARG A 314 -27.61 4.68 5.26
C ARG A 314 -27.27 6.18 5.14
N ARG A 315 -28.13 6.95 4.51
CA ARG A 315 -28.02 8.42 4.43
C ARG A 315 -28.11 9.09 5.81
N ALA A 316 -28.96 8.61 6.70
CA ALA A 316 -29.04 9.09 8.07
C ALA A 316 -27.73 8.85 8.85
N VAL A 317 -27.07 7.70 8.65
CA VAL A 317 -25.75 7.44 9.21
C VAL A 317 -24.74 8.47 8.71
N ALA A 318 -24.66 8.71 7.40
CA ALA A 318 -23.72 9.67 6.83
C ALA A 318 -23.97 11.10 7.34
N ALA A 319 -25.24 11.55 7.37
CA ALA A 319 -25.62 12.87 7.87
C ALA A 319 -25.39 13.04 9.39
N ALA A 320 -25.35 11.97 10.15
CA ALA A 320 -25.11 12.00 11.59
C ALA A 320 -23.64 12.18 11.97
N ILE A 321 -22.70 11.87 11.07
CA ILE A 321 -21.27 11.83 11.36
C ILE A 321 -20.57 13.12 10.92
N ASP A 322 -19.99 13.85 11.89
CA ASP A 322 -19.13 15.01 11.62
C ASP A 322 -17.72 14.50 11.22
N ARG A 323 -17.58 14.19 9.92
CA ARG A 323 -16.33 13.71 9.32
C ARG A 323 -15.21 14.75 9.40
N GLY A 324 -15.57 16.05 9.33
CA GLY A 324 -14.62 17.15 9.49
C GLY A 324 -14.00 17.19 10.89
N SER A 325 -14.85 17.04 11.91
CA SER A 325 -14.36 16.95 13.30
C SER A 325 -13.51 15.70 13.52
N LEU A 326 -13.90 14.55 12.98
CA LEU A 326 -13.10 13.31 13.05
C LEU A 326 -11.71 13.50 12.42
N ALA A 327 -11.65 14.01 11.19
CA ALA A 327 -10.39 14.25 10.48
C ALA A 327 -9.47 15.18 11.27
N LYS A 328 -10.01 16.27 11.82
CA LYS A 328 -9.24 17.28 12.55
C LYS A 328 -8.75 16.81 13.92
N SER A 329 -9.52 15.97 14.62
CA SER A 329 -9.24 15.60 16.02
C SER A 329 -8.51 14.28 16.20
N LEU A 330 -8.45 13.42 15.18
CA LEU A 330 -7.93 12.04 15.30
C LEU A 330 -6.84 11.69 14.27
N TYR A 331 -6.50 12.63 13.37
CA TYR A 331 -5.50 12.38 12.33
C TYR A 331 -4.55 13.57 12.18
N PRO A 332 -3.32 13.34 11.70
CA PRO A 332 -2.37 14.41 11.40
C PRO A 332 -2.92 15.46 10.42
N ASN A 333 -2.37 16.67 10.52
CA ASN A 333 -2.70 17.76 9.60
C ASN A 333 -2.44 17.34 8.13
N GLY A 334 -3.33 17.76 7.23
CA GLY A 334 -3.32 17.32 5.83
C GLY A 334 -4.28 16.17 5.54
N THR A 335 -4.84 15.53 6.56
CA THR A 335 -5.92 14.55 6.38
C THR A 335 -7.17 15.25 5.82
N ASN A 336 -7.71 14.69 4.73
CA ASN A 336 -8.90 15.21 4.05
C ASN A 336 -10.15 14.41 4.46
N VAL A 337 -11.28 15.09 4.52
CA VAL A 337 -12.58 14.42 4.56
C VAL A 337 -12.76 13.64 3.26
N ALA A 338 -13.22 12.40 3.35
CA ALA A 338 -13.50 11.57 2.18
C ALA A 338 -14.97 11.67 1.78
N ASP A 339 -15.22 12.05 0.53
CA ASP A 339 -16.54 12.01 -0.11
C ASP A 339 -16.66 10.86 -1.12
N GLN A 340 -15.61 10.10 -1.30
CA GLN A 340 -15.50 8.94 -2.17
C GLN A 340 -14.40 7.99 -1.66
N PHE A 341 -14.32 6.77 -2.21
CA PHE A 341 -13.28 5.80 -1.80
C PHE A 341 -11.91 6.09 -2.40
N VAL A 342 -11.86 6.60 -3.63
CA VAL A 342 -10.60 6.87 -4.34
C VAL A 342 -10.05 8.22 -3.90
N PRO A 343 -8.81 8.32 -3.41
CA PRO A 343 -8.19 9.60 -3.05
C PRO A 343 -8.09 10.58 -4.23
N ALA A 344 -8.20 11.87 -3.96
CA ALA A 344 -8.23 12.94 -4.96
C ALA A 344 -7.01 12.97 -5.90
N ARG A 345 -5.85 12.47 -5.43
CA ARG A 345 -4.60 12.41 -6.23
C ARG A 345 -4.71 11.61 -7.53
N PHE A 346 -5.74 10.75 -7.66
CA PHE A 346 -5.98 9.96 -8.88
C PHE A 346 -6.75 10.73 -9.95
N ASN A 347 -7.22 11.94 -9.67
CA ASN A 347 -7.96 12.82 -10.60
C ASN A 347 -9.24 12.18 -11.19
N VAL A 348 -9.89 11.30 -10.43
CA VAL A 348 -11.15 10.64 -10.80
C VAL A 348 -12.29 11.01 -9.86
N ASN A 349 -12.24 12.20 -9.26
CA ASN A 349 -13.30 12.66 -8.38
C ASN A 349 -14.64 12.68 -9.11
N GLY A 350 -15.67 12.12 -8.49
CA GLY A 350 -17.04 12.19 -9.00
C GLY A 350 -17.48 13.64 -9.15
N ASP A 351 -18.26 13.90 -10.18
CA ASP A 351 -18.77 15.25 -10.46
C ASP A 351 -20.11 15.52 -9.71
N ASN A 352 -20.81 14.44 -9.25
CA ASN A 352 -22.13 14.51 -8.61
C ASN A 352 -22.24 13.62 -7.37
N LEU A 353 -21.28 13.70 -6.47
CA LEU A 353 -21.26 12.90 -5.25
C LEU A 353 -22.48 13.18 -4.35
N GLN A 354 -23.13 12.12 -3.85
CA GLN A 354 -24.39 12.17 -3.09
C GLN A 354 -24.23 11.87 -1.59
N ILE A 355 -22.99 11.90 -1.06
CA ILE A 355 -22.75 11.67 0.37
C ILE A 355 -23.28 12.88 1.17
N PRO A 356 -24.27 12.71 2.09
CA PRO A 356 -24.77 13.79 2.91
C PRO A 356 -23.66 14.45 3.76
N GLY A 357 -23.69 15.78 3.82
CA GLY A 357 -22.91 16.53 4.80
C GLY A 357 -23.42 16.33 6.23
N TYR A 358 -22.63 16.75 7.22
CA TYR A 358 -23.03 16.67 8.62
C TYR A 358 -24.27 17.54 8.90
N ASP A 359 -25.39 16.90 9.18
CA ASP A 359 -26.66 17.51 9.60
C ASP A 359 -27.42 16.55 10.52
N PRO A 360 -27.24 16.63 11.85
CA PRO A 360 -27.94 15.77 12.79
C PRO A 360 -29.46 15.89 12.76
N GLN A 361 -30.01 17.05 12.35
CA GLN A 361 -31.46 17.22 12.25
C GLN A 361 -32.00 16.49 11.03
N HIS A 362 -31.34 16.63 9.89
CA HIS A 362 -31.66 15.87 8.69
C HIS A 362 -31.53 14.34 8.92
N ALA A 363 -30.50 13.91 9.64
CA ALA A 363 -30.35 12.50 10.03
C ALA A 363 -31.56 11.98 10.83
N LYS A 364 -32.06 12.74 11.82
CA LYS A 364 -33.28 12.40 12.59
C LYS A 364 -34.53 12.33 11.69
N ASP A 365 -34.65 13.23 10.74
CA ASP A 365 -35.80 13.28 9.85
C ASP A 365 -35.79 12.10 8.85
N LEU A 366 -34.62 11.70 8.36
CA LEU A 366 -34.45 10.49 7.57
C LEU A 366 -34.80 9.24 8.39
N LEU A 367 -34.31 9.11 9.62
CA LEU A 367 -34.63 7.97 10.49
C LEU A 367 -36.12 7.82 10.78
N LYS A 368 -36.85 8.94 10.99
CA LYS A 368 -38.30 8.91 11.20
C LYS A 368 -39.06 8.35 10.01
N LYS A 369 -38.59 8.62 8.79
CA LYS A 369 -39.22 8.16 7.54
C LYS A 369 -38.77 6.75 7.13
N SER A 370 -37.63 6.32 7.59
CA SER A 370 -36.99 5.06 7.23
C SER A 370 -37.67 3.83 7.82
N SER A 371 -37.18 2.67 7.46
CA SER A 371 -37.61 1.37 8.01
C SER A 371 -37.05 1.05 9.39
N TYR A 372 -36.11 1.82 9.93
CA TYR A 372 -35.50 1.60 11.25
C TYR A 372 -36.53 1.80 12.37
N ARG A 373 -36.61 0.84 13.31
CA ARG A 373 -37.58 0.86 14.42
C ARG A 373 -36.94 0.82 15.79
N GLY A 374 -35.62 1.12 15.88
CA GLY A 374 -34.89 1.15 17.15
C GLY A 374 -34.32 -0.21 17.57
N GLU A 375 -34.15 -1.13 16.63
CA GLU A 375 -33.40 -2.36 16.85
C GLU A 375 -31.95 -2.07 17.24
N ARG A 376 -31.34 -2.94 18.04
CA ARG A 376 -29.93 -2.81 18.41
C ARG A 376 -29.06 -3.19 17.23
N LEU A 377 -28.16 -2.30 16.85
CA LEU A 377 -27.22 -2.49 15.73
C LEU A 377 -25.84 -2.81 16.30
N ARG A 378 -25.32 -3.99 15.99
CA ARG A 378 -23.98 -4.43 16.42
C ARG A 378 -22.92 -3.63 15.66
N PHE A 379 -22.00 -3.00 16.41
CA PHE A 379 -20.92 -2.22 15.85
C PHE A 379 -19.58 -2.87 16.18
N LEU A 380 -19.01 -3.57 15.20
CA LEU A 380 -17.68 -4.17 15.30
C LEU A 380 -16.63 -3.08 15.07
N TYR A 381 -15.67 -3.00 15.99
CA TYR A 381 -14.51 -2.14 15.85
C TYR A 381 -13.25 -2.81 16.39
N PRO A 382 -12.08 -2.58 15.73
CA PRO A 382 -10.83 -3.21 16.15
C PRO A 382 -10.24 -2.49 17.36
N ARG A 383 -9.49 -3.24 18.18
CA ARG A 383 -8.68 -2.75 19.30
C ARG A 383 -7.22 -3.16 19.12
N HIS A 384 -6.35 -2.53 19.89
CA HIS A 384 -4.93 -2.85 19.99
C HIS A 384 -4.26 -2.90 18.62
N THR A 385 -4.62 -1.97 17.74
CA THR A 385 -4.05 -1.86 16.41
C THR A 385 -3.94 -0.41 15.97
N SER A 386 -2.96 -0.14 15.12
CA SER A 386 -2.82 1.12 14.41
C SER A 386 -2.56 0.83 12.94
N ARG A 387 -3.32 1.46 12.04
CA ARG A 387 -3.25 1.26 10.59
C ARG A 387 -3.15 2.60 9.88
N MET A 388 -2.55 2.65 8.69
CA MET A 388 -2.44 3.90 7.92
C MET A 388 -3.80 4.59 7.73
N TYR A 389 -4.87 3.82 7.57
CA TYR A 389 -6.23 4.34 7.41
C TYR A 389 -6.99 4.52 8.74
N LEU A 390 -6.50 3.98 9.85
CA LEU A 390 -7.21 3.95 11.14
C LEU A 390 -6.20 3.85 12.28
N GLN A 391 -5.64 5.01 12.69
CA GLN A 391 -4.56 5.06 13.66
C GLN A 391 -5.05 4.82 15.10
N GLU A 392 -6.23 5.33 15.42
CA GLU A 392 -6.82 5.26 16.76
C GLU A 392 -8.29 4.75 16.70
N PRO A 393 -8.49 3.44 16.43
CA PRO A 393 -9.82 2.89 16.15
C PRO A 393 -10.81 3.07 17.29
N GLU A 394 -10.38 2.94 18.54
CA GLU A 394 -11.23 3.09 19.73
C GLU A 394 -11.74 4.52 19.87
N ARG A 395 -10.90 5.53 19.58
CA ARG A 395 -11.29 6.96 19.62
C ARG A 395 -12.24 7.30 18.46
N VAL A 396 -11.98 6.76 17.27
CA VAL A 396 -12.88 6.91 16.10
C VAL A 396 -14.24 6.28 16.42
N TYR A 397 -14.25 5.04 16.96
CA TYR A 397 -15.48 4.39 17.38
C TYR A 397 -16.24 5.24 18.41
N ALA A 398 -15.57 5.73 19.45
CA ALA A 398 -16.20 6.51 20.52
C ALA A 398 -16.90 7.77 19.98
N GLN A 399 -16.26 8.51 19.07
CA GLN A 399 -16.85 9.70 18.46
C GLN A 399 -18.05 9.35 17.56
N ILE A 400 -17.91 8.36 16.68
CA ILE A 400 -18.98 7.94 15.77
C ILE A 400 -20.18 7.41 16.56
N SER A 401 -19.94 6.54 17.57
CA SER A 401 -21.04 5.97 18.37
C SER A 401 -21.81 7.03 19.15
N ALA A 402 -21.12 8.03 19.70
CA ALA A 402 -21.78 9.17 20.37
C ALA A 402 -22.66 9.99 19.40
N GLN A 403 -22.17 10.23 18.18
CA GLN A 403 -22.91 11.01 17.16
C GLN A 403 -24.14 10.23 16.65
N LEU A 404 -23.99 8.94 16.34
CA LEU A 404 -25.10 8.07 15.93
C LEU A 404 -26.16 7.92 17.03
N THR A 405 -25.74 7.75 18.30
CA THR A 405 -26.68 7.66 19.42
C THR A 405 -27.47 8.94 19.60
N ARG A 406 -26.86 10.10 19.42
CA ARG A 406 -27.53 11.43 19.53
C ARG A 406 -28.66 11.62 18.54
N VAL A 407 -28.59 11.00 17.37
CA VAL A 407 -29.66 11.08 16.37
C VAL A 407 -30.69 9.98 16.49
N GLY A 408 -30.48 8.96 17.34
CA GLY A 408 -31.47 7.94 17.68
C GLY A 408 -31.13 6.51 17.31
N PHE A 409 -29.90 6.23 16.82
CA PHE A 409 -29.45 4.85 16.64
C PHE A 409 -29.19 4.18 18.00
N ARG A 410 -29.57 2.91 18.12
CA ARG A 410 -29.29 2.07 19.28
C ARG A 410 -28.15 1.12 18.95
N LEU A 411 -26.98 1.37 19.50
CA LEU A 411 -25.78 0.62 19.21
C LEU A 411 -25.49 -0.45 20.26
N GLN A 412 -24.91 -1.55 19.80
CA GLN A 412 -24.32 -2.58 20.63
C GLN A 412 -22.82 -2.67 20.27
N PRO A 413 -21.92 -2.20 21.16
CA PRO A 413 -20.49 -2.27 20.89
C PRO A 413 -20.01 -3.72 20.87
N VAL A 414 -19.16 -4.05 19.91
CA VAL A 414 -18.48 -5.35 19.78
C VAL A 414 -17.00 -5.08 19.52
N PRO A 415 -16.21 -4.78 20.58
CA PRO A 415 -14.77 -4.64 20.45
C PRO A 415 -14.13 -6.00 20.15
N MET A 416 -13.17 -6.02 19.24
CA MET A 416 -12.38 -7.21 18.92
C MET A 416 -10.92 -6.82 18.75
N ASP A 417 -10.02 -7.65 19.24
CA ASP A 417 -8.61 -7.44 18.97
C ASP A 417 -8.29 -7.81 17.51
N TRP A 418 -7.45 -7.00 16.88
CA TRP A 418 -7.15 -7.16 15.45
C TRP A 418 -6.62 -8.55 15.14
N ASP A 419 -5.68 -9.04 15.98
CA ASP A 419 -5.00 -10.31 15.80
C ASP A 419 -5.85 -11.51 16.23
N GLU A 420 -6.98 -11.28 16.89
CA GLU A 420 -7.95 -12.30 17.31
C GLU A 420 -9.09 -12.51 16.30
N GLY A 421 -8.85 -12.18 15.02
CA GLY A 421 -9.75 -12.50 13.91
C GLY A 421 -10.77 -11.41 13.57
N TYR A 422 -10.47 -10.13 13.84
CA TYR A 422 -11.34 -9.02 13.45
C TYR A 422 -11.68 -9.03 11.95
N LEU A 423 -10.69 -9.23 11.08
CA LEU A 423 -10.90 -9.28 9.63
C LEU A 423 -11.77 -10.45 9.19
N ASP A 424 -11.64 -11.59 9.83
CA ASP A 424 -12.47 -12.76 9.57
C ASP A 424 -13.91 -12.51 10.01
N ALA A 425 -14.11 -11.93 11.20
CA ALA A 425 -15.43 -11.59 11.71
C ALA A 425 -16.19 -10.64 10.78
N VAL A 426 -15.53 -9.56 10.29
CA VAL A 426 -16.16 -8.61 9.36
C VAL A 426 -16.34 -9.18 7.95
N SER A 427 -15.60 -10.22 7.59
CA SER A 427 -15.67 -10.88 6.27
C SER A 427 -16.56 -12.11 6.24
N THR A 428 -17.11 -12.53 7.39
CA THR A 428 -17.99 -13.70 7.48
C THR A 428 -19.29 -13.43 6.73
N PRO A 429 -19.69 -14.29 5.77
CA PRO A 429 -20.88 -14.07 4.96
C PRO A 429 -22.18 -13.95 5.77
N ASP A 430 -22.30 -14.73 6.84
CA ASP A 430 -23.49 -14.73 7.73
C ASP A 430 -23.29 -13.88 8.99
N GLY A 431 -22.30 -13.00 8.98
CA GLY A 431 -22.03 -12.09 10.07
C GLY A 431 -23.21 -11.16 10.37
N ASP A 432 -23.59 -11.04 11.65
CA ASP A 432 -24.73 -10.26 12.12
C ASP A 432 -24.35 -8.83 12.55
N HIS A 433 -23.11 -8.40 12.30
CA HIS A 433 -22.70 -7.02 12.52
C HIS A 433 -23.44 -6.08 11.56
N ALA A 434 -23.88 -4.95 12.10
CA ALA A 434 -24.47 -3.88 11.29
C ALA A 434 -23.40 -2.91 10.79
N PHE A 435 -22.51 -2.51 11.70
CA PHE A 435 -21.39 -1.63 11.40
C PHE A 435 -20.06 -2.34 11.54
N SER A 436 -19.11 -1.95 10.70
CA SER A 436 -17.69 -2.30 10.85
C SER A 436 -16.81 -1.07 10.60
N LEU A 437 -15.79 -0.87 11.44
CA LEU A 437 -14.84 0.22 11.27
C LEU A 437 -13.58 -0.30 10.58
N LEU A 438 -13.37 0.11 9.35
CA LEU A 438 -12.30 -0.36 8.49
C LEU A 438 -11.72 0.79 7.63
N GLY A 439 -10.84 0.42 6.76
CA GLY A 439 -10.31 1.23 5.70
C GLY A 439 -9.64 0.38 4.62
N TRP A 440 -9.05 1.05 3.68
CA TRP A 440 -8.27 0.46 2.62
C TRP A 440 -7.07 1.33 2.29
N SER A 441 -5.90 0.74 2.18
CA SER A 441 -4.71 1.39 1.63
C SER A 441 -4.53 0.92 0.19
N GLY A 442 -4.35 1.86 -0.74
CA GLY A 442 -4.00 1.51 -2.11
C GLY A 442 -2.67 0.78 -2.17
N SER A 443 -2.56 -0.21 -3.05
CA SER A 443 -1.35 -1.02 -3.18
C SER A 443 -0.52 -0.65 -4.42
N PHE A 444 -1.13 0.02 -5.40
CA PHE A 444 -0.48 0.44 -6.65
C PHE A 444 -1.17 1.68 -7.24
N ARG A 445 -0.45 2.37 -8.12
CA ARG A 445 -0.92 3.64 -8.69
C ARG A 445 -1.95 3.46 -9.80
N ASP A 446 -3.17 3.15 -9.42
CA ASP A 446 -4.34 3.15 -10.30
C ASP A 446 -5.62 3.28 -9.45
N PRO A 447 -6.69 3.98 -9.92
CA PRO A 447 -7.97 4.04 -9.23
C PRO A 447 -8.56 2.66 -8.93
N ASP A 448 -8.25 1.67 -9.77
CA ASP A 448 -8.66 0.28 -9.59
C ASP A 448 -8.17 -0.33 -8.27
N SER A 449 -7.01 0.11 -7.78
CA SER A 449 -6.47 -0.28 -6.47
C SER A 449 -7.41 0.01 -5.29
N PHE A 450 -8.34 0.95 -5.44
CA PHE A 450 -9.37 1.28 -4.46
C PHE A 450 -10.74 0.71 -4.80
N MET A 451 -11.09 0.70 -6.10
CA MET A 451 -12.42 0.26 -6.54
C MET A 451 -12.56 -1.25 -6.58
N ALA A 452 -11.59 -1.96 -7.17
CA ALA A 452 -11.70 -3.39 -7.39
C ALA A 452 -11.80 -4.21 -6.09
N PRO A 453 -10.95 -3.99 -5.07
CA PRO A 453 -11.00 -4.75 -3.83
C PRO A 453 -12.31 -4.61 -3.05
N LEU A 454 -13.00 -3.50 -3.24
CA LEU A 454 -14.23 -3.18 -2.51
C LEU A 454 -15.50 -3.45 -3.34
N LEU A 455 -15.45 -3.35 -4.69
CA LEU A 455 -16.64 -3.20 -5.51
C LEU A 455 -16.63 -4.04 -6.81
N SER A 456 -15.59 -4.85 -7.09
CA SER A 456 -15.55 -5.68 -8.31
C SER A 456 -16.23 -7.04 -8.18
N ALA A 457 -16.57 -7.46 -6.96
CA ALA A 457 -17.22 -8.73 -6.63
C ALA A 457 -18.12 -8.57 -5.39
N PRO A 458 -19.04 -9.51 -5.11
CA PRO A 458 -19.84 -9.49 -3.89
C PRO A 458 -19.01 -9.40 -2.64
N GLN A 459 -19.31 -8.44 -1.77
CA GLN A 459 -18.54 -8.14 -0.56
C GLN A 459 -19.26 -8.61 0.70
N ALA A 460 -18.70 -9.63 1.35
CA ALA A 460 -19.22 -10.10 2.63
C ALA A 460 -19.19 -9.00 3.71
N ARG A 461 -18.13 -8.18 3.74
CA ARG A 461 -17.93 -7.08 4.71
C ARG A 461 -19.04 -6.03 4.67
N LEU A 462 -19.60 -5.76 3.49
CA LEU A 462 -20.60 -4.72 3.27
C LEU A 462 -21.99 -5.32 3.03
N GLY A 463 -22.09 -6.65 2.86
CA GLY A 463 -23.31 -7.29 2.42
C GLY A 463 -23.81 -6.75 1.08
N PHE A 464 -22.91 -6.15 0.29
CA PHE A 464 -23.20 -5.44 -0.95
C PHE A 464 -23.04 -6.36 -2.15
N ASP A 465 -24.07 -6.41 -3.00
CA ASP A 465 -24.13 -7.24 -4.20
C ASP A 465 -24.91 -6.53 -5.31
N ASP A 466 -24.26 -5.59 -6.01
CA ASP A 466 -24.78 -4.92 -7.20
C ASP A 466 -24.02 -5.37 -8.45
N ALA A 467 -24.60 -6.32 -9.18
CA ALA A 467 -24.00 -6.88 -10.39
C ALA A 467 -23.73 -5.81 -11.48
N GLY A 468 -24.53 -4.75 -11.54
CA GLY A 468 -24.35 -3.67 -12.51
C GLY A 468 -23.15 -2.78 -12.17
N LEU A 469 -22.94 -2.44 -10.88
CA LEU A 469 -21.76 -1.70 -10.43
C LEU A 469 -20.50 -2.54 -10.59
N MET A 470 -20.54 -3.81 -10.18
CA MET A 470 -19.42 -4.74 -10.34
C MET A 470 -18.98 -4.88 -11.79
N THR A 471 -19.94 -5.01 -12.72
CA THR A 471 -19.68 -5.06 -14.16
C THR A 471 -19.03 -3.76 -14.65
N ALA A 472 -19.49 -2.61 -14.18
CA ALA A 472 -18.96 -1.32 -14.57
C ALA A 472 -17.51 -1.10 -14.06
N VAL A 473 -17.19 -1.51 -12.82
CA VAL A 473 -15.82 -1.48 -12.26
C VAL A 473 -14.89 -2.35 -13.12
N ASN A 474 -15.29 -3.59 -13.37
CA ASN A 474 -14.50 -4.51 -14.19
C ASN A 474 -14.30 -4.03 -15.63
N ARG A 475 -15.31 -3.36 -16.21
CA ARG A 475 -15.20 -2.75 -17.53
C ARG A 475 -14.19 -1.59 -17.54
N ALA A 476 -14.24 -0.71 -16.53
CA ALA A 476 -13.31 0.43 -16.41
C ALA A 476 -11.85 -0.04 -16.30
N ALA A 477 -11.58 -1.13 -15.57
CA ALA A 477 -10.26 -1.73 -15.46
C ALA A 477 -9.69 -2.20 -16.83
N GLY A 478 -10.54 -2.64 -17.77
CA GLY A 478 -10.14 -3.06 -19.12
C GLY A 478 -10.06 -1.93 -20.15
N MET A 479 -10.50 -0.72 -19.85
CA MET A 479 -10.47 0.41 -20.78
C MET A 479 -9.03 0.91 -21.01
N PRO A 480 -8.68 1.40 -22.22
CA PRO A 480 -7.39 2.06 -22.44
C PRO A 480 -7.21 3.27 -21.52
N GLN A 481 -5.96 3.58 -21.14
CA GLN A 481 -5.65 4.83 -20.45
C GLN A 481 -6.13 6.05 -21.27
N GLY A 482 -6.61 7.08 -20.58
CA GLY A 482 -7.09 8.32 -21.19
C GLY A 482 -8.43 8.79 -20.61
N ASP A 483 -8.98 9.86 -21.23
CA ASP A 483 -10.15 10.60 -20.72
C ASP A 483 -11.40 9.72 -20.56
N ALA A 484 -11.62 8.78 -21.47
CA ALA A 484 -12.78 7.88 -21.39
C ALA A 484 -12.74 6.99 -20.14
N ARG A 485 -11.55 6.47 -19.78
CA ARG A 485 -11.35 5.68 -18.57
C ARG A 485 -11.47 6.56 -17.33
N THR A 486 -10.87 7.75 -17.33
CA THR A 486 -11.00 8.74 -16.25
C THR A 486 -12.47 9.07 -16.01
N SER A 487 -13.24 9.36 -17.06
CA SER A 487 -14.68 9.64 -16.96
C SER A 487 -15.47 8.44 -16.44
N ALA A 488 -15.08 7.22 -16.80
CA ALA A 488 -15.72 6.01 -16.28
C ALA A 488 -15.53 5.88 -14.75
N TYR A 489 -14.32 6.13 -14.22
CA TYR A 489 -14.08 6.11 -12.77
C TYR A 489 -14.78 7.27 -12.03
N LYS A 490 -14.91 8.45 -12.63
CA LYS A 490 -15.74 9.54 -12.07
C LYS A 490 -17.19 9.11 -11.93
N THR A 491 -17.77 8.56 -12.99
CA THR A 491 -19.14 8.01 -12.96
C THR A 491 -19.31 6.89 -11.93
N LEU A 492 -18.28 6.05 -11.75
CA LEU A 492 -18.29 5.02 -10.71
C LEU A 492 -18.30 5.62 -9.31
N ASN A 493 -17.51 6.66 -9.04
CA ASN A 493 -17.53 7.36 -7.76
C ASN A 493 -18.89 7.98 -7.47
N ASP A 494 -19.53 8.63 -8.46
CA ASP A 494 -20.89 9.17 -8.33
C ASP A 494 -21.87 8.04 -7.95
N ARG A 495 -21.88 6.94 -8.70
CA ARG A 495 -22.76 5.80 -8.43
C ARG A 495 -22.53 5.16 -7.06
N VAL A 496 -21.28 4.96 -6.66
CA VAL A 496 -20.94 4.43 -5.32
C VAL A 496 -21.45 5.36 -4.22
N SER A 497 -21.40 6.67 -4.43
CA SER A 497 -21.93 7.65 -3.48
C SER A 497 -23.46 7.61 -3.38
N GLU A 498 -24.17 7.30 -4.48
CA GLU A 498 -25.62 7.11 -4.50
C GLU A 498 -26.05 5.84 -3.77
N GLU A 499 -25.38 4.71 -4.06
CA GLU A 499 -25.63 3.39 -3.47
C GLU A 499 -25.21 3.31 -2.00
N MET A 500 -24.18 4.05 -1.62
CA MET A 500 -23.61 4.17 -0.27
C MET A 500 -23.42 2.82 0.44
N PRO A 501 -22.57 1.91 -0.11
CA PRO A 501 -22.29 0.63 0.53
C PRO A 501 -21.54 0.78 1.86
N ALA A 502 -20.83 1.88 2.04
CA ALA A 502 -20.19 2.32 3.27
C ALA A 502 -20.12 3.85 3.28
N VAL A 503 -19.88 4.45 4.44
CA VAL A 503 -19.63 5.89 4.56
C VAL A 503 -18.12 6.12 4.57
N PRO A 504 -17.52 6.72 3.52
CA PRO A 504 -16.13 7.15 3.56
C PRO A 504 -15.97 8.26 4.62
N LEU A 505 -14.94 8.15 5.46
CA LEU A 505 -14.73 9.06 6.59
C LEU A 505 -13.62 10.07 6.29
N SER A 506 -12.46 9.58 5.94
CA SER A 506 -11.28 10.42 5.66
C SER A 506 -10.31 9.74 4.69
N HIS A 507 -9.49 10.57 4.03
CA HIS A 507 -8.25 10.14 3.40
C HIS A 507 -7.09 10.55 4.32
N PRO A 508 -6.63 9.66 5.21
CA PRO A 508 -5.68 10.03 6.24
C PRO A 508 -4.27 10.26 5.69
N VAL A 509 -3.59 11.19 6.32
CA VAL A 509 -2.14 11.29 6.29
C VAL A 509 -1.58 10.33 7.33
N SER A 510 -0.51 9.62 7.00
CA SER A 510 0.33 8.92 7.98
C SER A 510 1.70 9.59 8.09
N ALA A 511 2.39 9.38 9.20
CA ALA A 511 3.66 10.02 9.45
C ALA A 511 4.68 9.06 10.06
N VAL A 512 5.96 9.33 9.77
CA VAL A 512 7.14 8.65 10.34
C VAL A 512 7.96 9.69 11.10
N ALA A 513 8.36 9.39 12.31
CA ALA A 513 9.33 10.19 13.03
C ALA A 513 10.72 9.57 12.88
N VAL A 514 11.73 10.39 12.63
CA VAL A 514 13.10 9.95 12.37
C VAL A 514 14.10 10.70 13.24
N SER A 515 15.10 9.99 13.77
CA SER A 515 16.18 10.57 14.55
C SER A 515 17.07 11.48 13.69
N SER A 516 17.88 12.30 14.32
CA SER A 516 18.86 13.17 13.64
C SER A 516 19.97 12.41 12.90
N ARG A 517 20.11 11.10 13.14
CA ARG A 517 21.01 10.23 12.37
C ARG A 517 20.54 9.97 10.95
N VAL A 518 19.22 10.12 10.68
CA VAL A 518 18.63 9.88 9.37
C VAL A 518 18.75 11.13 8.51
N VAL A 519 19.57 11.07 7.47
CA VAL A 519 19.78 12.18 6.52
C VAL A 519 18.72 12.16 5.43
N ASN A 520 18.46 10.96 4.86
CA ASN A 520 17.47 10.76 3.83
C ASN A 520 16.65 9.51 4.16
N TYR A 521 15.36 9.68 4.45
CA TYR A 521 14.42 8.57 4.66
C TYR A 521 13.65 8.32 3.37
N PRO A 522 13.61 7.07 2.84
CA PRO A 522 12.99 6.74 1.55
C PRO A 522 11.45 6.67 1.65
N LEU A 523 10.81 7.79 1.96
CA LEU A 523 9.38 7.89 2.22
C LEU A 523 8.54 7.39 1.03
N SER A 524 7.56 6.52 1.29
CA SER A 524 6.63 5.99 0.30
C SER A 524 5.18 6.22 0.72
N SER A 525 4.34 6.72 -0.18
CA SER A 525 2.90 6.90 0.09
C SER A 525 2.17 5.59 0.36
N THR A 526 2.67 4.47 -0.15
CA THR A 526 2.11 3.12 0.11
C THR A 526 2.60 2.50 1.41
N GLY A 527 3.64 3.08 2.04
CA GLY A 527 4.31 2.50 3.21
C GLY A 527 5.26 1.35 2.87
N PHE A 528 5.59 1.17 1.59
CA PHE A 528 6.56 0.16 1.11
C PHE A 528 7.90 0.85 0.83
N GLU A 529 8.52 1.38 1.89
CA GLU A 529 9.85 2.01 1.80
C GLU A 529 10.92 0.98 1.44
N ARG A 530 11.90 1.39 0.61
CA ARG A 530 13.10 0.60 0.28
C ARG A 530 14.30 1.18 1.02
N PHE A 531 14.81 0.46 2.01
CA PHE A 531 15.83 0.98 2.93
C PHE A 531 17.27 0.88 2.40
N ASN A 532 17.50 0.28 1.21
CA ASN A 532 18.79 0.41 0.53
C ASN A 532 19.13 1.86 0.13
N ASP A 533 18.14 2.74 0.12
CA ASP A 533 18.29 4.15 -0.23
C ASP A 533 18.32 5.06 0.99
N LEU A 534 18.27 4.48 2.19
CA LEU A 534 18.38 5.20 3.44
C LEU A 534 19.83 5.69 3.62
N GLU A 535 19.96 6.98 3.94
CA GLU A 535 21.24 7.58 4.28
C GLU A 535 21.27 7.91 5.76
N LEU A 536 22.34 7.50 6.42
CA LEU A 536 22.63 7.80 7.81
C LEU A 536 23.83 8.74 7.91
N ALA A 537 23.80 9.69 8.90
CA ALA A 537 24.89 10.62 9.18
C ALA A 537 26.10 9.92 9.80
#